data_fdca32304174ecf45aca089c63d54997
#
_entry.id   fdca32304174ecf45aca089c63d54997
#
_cell.length_a   1.000
_cell.length_b   1.000
_cell.length_c   1.000
_cell.angle_alpha   90.00
_cell.angle_beta   90.00
_cell.angle_gamma   90.00
#
_symmetry.space_group_name_H-M   'P 1'
#
loop_
_entity.id
_entity.type
_entity.pdbx_description
1 polymer ?
#
loop_
_entity_poly.entity_id
_entity_poly.type
_entity_poly.pdbx_seq_one_letter_code
_entity_poly.pdbx_strand_id
1 'polypeptide(L)'
;MSNIESVINTGPQQISRAPARKDAAGPANTPLVSLVVPAFNEAALLQRNLATLCEYMESLDGKYGWEIILVNDGSTDETATLADRFARGRKNVRVIHHPINLGLGQALRSGFSSSRGDYVITLDVDMSYSPEYVGRLLAKITETKAKIVAASPYAEGGELSDVPWMRRTLSVWANRFLSLTSRSNLSTLTGMVRAYDGRFVRSLDLRSMGMDINPETIYKAMLLRARVEEIPAHLDWRPQRKAARRTSSMKVARQIMSVLLSGFFFRPFMLFLLPGCALLLFSLYTNTWMFIHFFRQYRVLTQYSWFLDRASFAVGAAYSQFPHTFIVGLMSAMLAIQLISLGILALQSKRYFEEIFHLGTTIYRSTQEEKETPHDCHPPLSGKVGDITV
;
A
#
# COMPACT_ATOMS: atom_id res chain seq x y z
N MET A 1 -5.02 7.03 39.74
CA MET A 1 -5.13 7.78 38.46
C MET A 1 -3.92 8.71 38.24
N SER A 2 -2.70 8.29 38.57
CA SER A 2 -1.50 9.16 38.47
C SER A 2 -0.32 8.53 37.72
N ASN A 3 -0.50 7.44 36.96
CA ASN A 3 0.59 6.75 36.25
C ASN A 3 0.39 6.60 34.71
N ILE A 4 -0.54 7.33 34.11
CA ILE A 4 -0.79 7.26 32.65
C ILE A 4 -0.24 8.48 31.89
N GLU A 5 0.04 9.58 32.57
CA GLU A 5 0.52 10.81 31.89
C GLU A 5 2.03 10.85 31.58
N SER A 6 2.84 9.93 32.12
CA SER A 6 4.29 9.93 31.88
C SER A 6 4.74 9.21 30.60
N VAL A 7 3.84 8.52 29.89
CA VAL A 7 4.17 7.72 28.69
C VAL A 7 3.89 8.47 27.36
N ILE A 8 3.19 9.59 27.41
CA ILE A 8 2.75 10.31 26.18
C ILE A 8 3.76 11.36 25.70
N ASN A 9 4.80 11.66 26.49
CA ASN A 9 5.72 12.76 26.18
C ASN A 9 7.13 12.35 25.72
N THR A 10 7.30 11.15 25.15
CA THR A 10 8.46 10.87 24.33
C THR A 10 8.16 11.29 22.89
N GLY A 11 8.57 12.52 22.56
CA GLY A 11 8.61 13.00 21.17
C GLY A 11 9.32 12.00 20.25
N PRO A 12 9.19 12.11 18.92
CA PRO A 12 9.73 11.13 17.99
C PRO A 12 11.22 10.96 18.27
N GLN A 13 11.62 9.79 18.78
CA GLN A 13 13.02 9.44 18.91
C GLN A 13 13.67 9.67 17.55
N GLN A 14 14.63 10.56 17.50
CA GLN A 14 15.48 10.79 16.34
C GLN A 14 16.09 9.45 15.96
N ILE A 15 15.53 8.82 14.91
CA ILE A 15 16.14 7.66 14.26
C ILE A 15 17.49 8.17 13.75
N SER A 16 18.55 7.79 14.45
CA SER A 16 19.93 8.11 14.09
C SER A 16 20.13 7.79 12.61
N ARG A 17 20.40 8.83 11.81
CA ARG A 17 20.75 8.67 10.39
C ARG A 17 21.92 7.70 10.29
N ALA A 18 21.78 6.66 9.50
CA ALA A 18 22.85 5.72 9.20
C ALA A 18 24.09 6.49 8.72
N PRO A 19 25.29 6.22 9.27
CA PRO A 19 26.50 6.88 8.80
C PRO A 19 26.77 6.57 7.33
N ALA A 20 27.33 7.54 6.62
CA ALA A 20 27.68 7.42 5.22
C ALA A 20 28.58 6.20 4.97
N ARG A 21 28.42 5.62 3.80
CA ARG A 21 29.12 4.47 3.22
C ARG A 21 30.63 4.47 3.48
N LYS A 22 31.12 3.91 4.57
CA LYS A 22 32.58 3.79 4.79
C LYS A 22 33.09 2.36 5.02
N ASP A 23 32.23 1.37 5.33
CA ASP A 23 32.73 0.06 5.80
C ASP A 23 32.13 -1.19 5.13
N ALA A 24 31.49 -1.08 3.95
CA ALA A 24 31.11 -2.24 3.14
C ALA A 24 32.08 -2.33 1.94
N ALA A 25 33.26 -2.91 2.17
CA ALA A 25 34.29 -3.06 1.15
C ALA A 25 33.96 -4.23 0.20
N GLY A 26 33.14 -3.96 -0.81
CA GLY A 26 33.22 -4.62 -2.10
C GLY A 26 34.12 -3.80 -3.05
N PRO A 27 34.61 -4.33 -4.18
CA PRO A 27 35.38 -3.55 -5.14
C PRO A 27 34.60 -2.28 -5.52
N ALA A 28 35.27 -1.16 -5.67
CA ALA A 28 34.75 0.22 -5.67
C ALA A 28 33.61 0.55 -6.67
N ASN A 29 33.06 -0.44 -7.37
CA ASN A 29 32.04 -0.24 -8.42
C ASN A 29 30.89 -1.27 -8.45
N THR A 30 30.76 -2.16 -7.45
CA THR A 30 29.66 -3.11 -7.38
C THR A 30 28.44 -2.51 -6.69
N PRO A 31 27.21 -2.58 -7.30
CA PRO A 31 26.00 -2.11 -6.65
C PRO A 31 25.71 -2.91 -5.38
N LEU A 32 25.28 -2.21 -4.31
CA LEU A 32 24.89 -2.84 -3.05
C LEU A 32 23.39 -3.18 -3.08
N VAL A 33 23.03 -4.38 -2.62
CA VAL A 33 21.65 -4.86 -2.47
C VAL A 33 21.32 -5.01 -0.99
N SER A 34 20.27 -4.35 -0.50
CA SER A 34 19.73 -4.56 0.84
C SER A 34 18.51 -5.46 0.77
N LEU A 35 18.57 -6.62 1.42
CA LEU A 35 17.45 -7.54 1.57
C LEU A 35 16.72 -7.21 2.88
N VAL A 36 15.49 -6.74 2.81
CA VAL A 36 14.64 -6.45 3.97
C VAL A 36 13.70 -7.64 4.21
N VAL A 37 13.90 -8.30 5.34
CA VAL A 37 13.18 -9.51 5.73
C VAL A 37 12.45 -9.27 7.04
N PRO A 38 11.13 -8.96 7.02
CA PRO A 38 10.34 -8.87 8.24
C PRO A 38 10.05 -10.28 8.79
N ALA A 39 10.08 -10.42 10.12
CA ALA A 39 9.80 -11.67 10.81
C ALA A 39 8.90 -11.43 12.04
N PHE A 40 7.88 -12.25 12.22
CA PHE A 40 7.02 -12.24 13.39
C PHE A 40 6.58 -13.66 13.73
N ASN A 41 7.11 -14.21 14.85
CA ASN A 41 6.86 -15.58 15.32
C ASN A 41 7.22 -16.65 14.26
N GLU A 42 8.43 -16.55 13.73
CA GLU A 42 8.96 -17.42 12.68
C GLU A 42 10.16 -18.28 13.14
N ALA A 43 10.27 -18.54 14.44
CA ALA A 43 11.40 -19.27 15.05
C ALA A 43 11.68 -20.61 14.34
N ALA A 44 10.66 -21.34 13.91
CA ALA A 44 10.79 -22.67 13.32
C ALA A 44 11.50 -22.68 11.94
N LEU A 45 11.43 -21.58 11.19
CA LEU A 45 11.91 -21.49 9.81
C LEU A 45 13.10 -20.54 9.64
N LEU A 46 13.26 -19.60 10.58
CA LEU A 46 14.13 -18.43 10.46
C LEU A 46 15.57 -18.81 10.05
N GLN A 47 16.25 -19.63 10.86
CA GLN A 47 17.67 -19.91 10.65
C GLN A 47 17.94 -20.64 9.33
N ARG A 48 17.13 -21.66 9.02
CA ARG A 48 17.26 -22.42 7.80
C ARG A 48 17.07 -21.53 6.56
N ASN A 49 16.00 -20.74 6.57
CA ASN A 49 15.64 -19.94 5.41
C ASN A 49 16.61 -18.75 5.21
N LEU A 50 17.09 -18.14 6.30
CA LEU A 50 18.15 -17.13 6.19
C LEU A 50 19.47 -17.72 5.69
N ALA A 51 19.83 -18.96 6.09
CA ALA A 51 21.02 -19.62 5.57
C ALA A 51 20.91 -19.82 4.04
N THR A 52 19.78 -20.36 3.57
CA THR A 52 19.52 -20.54 2.13
C THR A 52 19.58 -19.19 1.37
N LEU A 53 19.06 -18.12 1.98
CA LEU A 53 19.13 -16.78 1.38
C LEU A 53 20.58 -16.28 1.30
N CYS A 54 21.39 -16.47 2.36
CA CYS A 54 22.81 -16.12 2.36
C CYS A 54 23.58 -16.91 1.27
N GLU A 55 23.40 -18.23 1.20
CA GLU A 55 24.01 -19.09 0.17
C GLU A 55 23.70 -18.60 -1.25
N TYR A 56 22.43 -18.22 -1.49
CA TYR A 56 22.06 -17.68 -2.77
C TYR A 56 22.72 -16.31 -3.04
N MET A 57 22.78 -15.42 -2.05
CA MET A 57 23.43 -14.12 -2.22
C MET A 57 24.93 -14.25 -2.43
N GLU A 58 25.59 -15.21 -1.77
CA GLU A 58 26.99 -15.55 -2.00
C GLU A 58 27.23 -16.00 -3.46
N SER A 59 26.27 -16.70 -4.07
CA SER A 59 26.35 -17.06 -5.50
C SER A 59 26.30 -15.88 -6.46
N LEU A 60 25.86 -14.72 -5.98
CA LEU A 60 25.82 -13.46 -6.73
C LEU A 60 27.02 -12.55 -6.44
N ASP A 61 27.97 -13.01 -5.60
CA ASP A 61 29.19 -12.27 -5.30
C ASP A 61 29.98 -11.96 -6.60
N GLY A 62 30.59 -10.78 -6.61
CA GLY A 62 31.25 -10.25 -7.80
C GLY A 62 30.34 -9.42 -8.72
N LYS A 63 29.00 -9.65 -8.68
CA LYS A 63 28.02 -8.78 -9.37
C LYS A 63 27.41 -7.75 -8.45
N TYR A 64 27.15 -8.14 -7.19
CA TYR A 64 26.49 -7.33 -6.19
C TYR A 64 27.16 -7.49 -4.82
N GLY A 65 27.40 -6.37 -4.14
CA GLY A 65 27.55 -6.42 -2.68
C GLY A 65 26.16 -6.58 -2.04
N TRP A 66 26.08 -7.19 -0.84
CA TRP A 66 24.77 -7.40 -0.22
C TRP A 66 24.76 -7.27 1.31
N GLU A 67 23.63 -6.90 1.84
CA GLU A 67 23.31 -6.93 3.27
C GLU A 67 21.90 -7.47 3.48
N ILE A 68 21.69 -8.16 4.61
CA ILE A 68 20.36 -8.57 5.08
C ILE A 68 19.98 -7.72 6.28
N ILE A 69 18.81 -7.14 6.26
CA ILE A 69 18.18 -6.40 7.35
C ILE A 69 16.97 -7.22 7.80
N LEU A 70 17.17 -8.00 8.85
CA LEU A 70 16.11 -8.76 9.48
C LEU A 70 15.36 -7.88 10.47
N VAL A 71 14.08 -7.70 10.29
CA VAL A 71 13.24 -6.89 11.18
C VAL A 71 12.33 -7.80 12.00
N ASN A 72 12.69 -8.03 13.26
CA ASN A 72 11.84 -8.75 14.20
C ASN A 72 10.76 -7.81 14.73
N ASP A 73 9.52 -8.01 14.31
CA ASP A 73 8.38 -7.17 14.63
C ASP A 73 7.69 -7.59 15.95
N GLY A 74 8.47 -7.53 17.04
CA GLY A 74 7.95 -7.79 18.39
C GLY A 74 7.48 -9.24 18.57
N SER A 75 8.25 -10.22 18.09
CA SER A 75 7.93 -11.64 18.27
C SER A 75 7.89 -12.04 19.74
N THR A 76 7.00 -12.97 20.07
CA THR A 76 6.80 -13.52 21.42
C THR A 76 7.41 -14.91 21.58
N ASP A 77 7.93 -15.49 20.52
CA ASP A 77 8.65 -16.77 20.48
C ASP A 77 10.16 -16.55 20.45
N GLU A 78 10.94 -17.58 20.18
CA GLU A 78 12.41 -17.53 20.12
C GLU A 78 12.95 -16.80 18.87
N THR A 79 12.12 -16.21 18.02
CA THR A 79 12.55 -15.53 16.79
C THR A 79 13.62 -14.48 17.05
N ALA A 80 13.48 -13.64 18.09
CA ALA A 80 14.44 -12.61 18.44
C ALA A 80 15.83 -13.21 18.77
N THR A 81 15.87 -14.19 19.67
CA THR A 81 17.10 -14.86 20.09
C THR A 81 17.80 -15.57 18.94
N LEU A 82 17.02 -16.23 18.06
CA LEU A 82 17.54 -16.94 16.88
C LEU A 82 18.07 -15.94 15.84
N ALA A 83 17.41 -14.81 15.66
CA ALA A 83 17.85 -13.72 14.80
C ALA A 83 19.23 -13.18 15.22
N ASP A 84 19.40 -12.83 16.51
CA ASP A 84 20.66 -12.35 17.05
C ASP A 84 21.76 -13.38 16.95
N ARG A 85 21.44 -14.65 17.23
CA ARG A 85 22.39 -15.75 17.08
C ARG A 85 22.83 -15.91 15.63
N PHE A 86 21.91 -15.78 14.68
CA PHE A 86 22.21 -15.88 13.25
C PHE A 86 23.08 -14.72 12.75
N ALA A 87 22.82 -13.49 13.22
CA ALA A 87 23.59 -12.31 12.84
C ALA A 87 25.00 -12.28 13.47
N ARG A 88 25.18 -12.99 14.59
CA ARG A 88 26.48 -13.00 15.31
C ARG A 88 27.60 -13.53 14.42
N GLY A 89 28.62 -12.71 14.20
CA GLY A 89 29.76 -13.02 13.35
C GLY A 89 29.57 -12.78 11.85
N ARG A 90 28.37 -12.38 11.42
CA ARG A 90 28.06 -12.02 10.03
C ARG A 90 27.99 -10.50 9.86
N LYS A 91 29.00 -9.90 9.22
CA LYS A 91 29.08 -8.44 9.02
C LYS A 91 27.99 -7.90 8.10
N ASN A 92 27.45 -8.74 7.23
CA ASN A 92 26.43 -8.41 6.25
C ASN A 92 24.99 -8.70 6.70
N VAL A 93 24.77 -9.16 7.96
CA VAL A 93 23.46 -9.40 8.54
C VAL A 93 23.24 -8.48 9.73
N ARG A 94 22.18 -7.71 9.71
CA ARG A 94 21.77 -6.82 10.81
C ARG A 94 20.36 -7.15 11.26
N VAL A 95 20.12 -7.06 12.57
CA VAL A 95 18.78 -7.27 13.15
C VAL A 95 18.26 -5.96 13.73
N ILE A 96 16.98 -5.71 13.50
CA ILE A 96 16.24 -4.61 14.12
C ILE A 96 15.11 -5.25 14.91
N HIS A 97 14.98 -4.87 16.19
CA HIS A 97 13.89 -5.36 17.03
C HIS A 97 12.88 -4.27 17.33
N HIS A 98 11.61 -4.55 17.09
CA HIS A 98 10.52 -3.73 17.62
C HIS A 98 10.15 -4.24 19.02
N PRO A 99 9.82 -3.35 19.97
CA PRO A 99 9.46 -3.75 21.34
C PRO A 99 8.12 -4.49 21.39
N ILE A 100 7.23 -4.24 20.45
CA ILE A 100 5.91 -4.87 20.27
C ILE A 100 5.64 -5.08 18.78
N ASN A 101 4.65 -5.90 18.46
CA ASN A 101 4.20 -6.04 17.07
C ASN A 101 3.57 -4.73 16.58
N LEU A 102 4.24 -4.07 15.65
CA LEU A 102 3.80 -2.81 15.02
C LEU A 102 3.18 -3.04 13.64
N GLY A 103 3.26 -4.26 13.11
CA GLY A 103 2.73 -4.66 11.83
C GLY A 103 3.73 -4.60 10.68
N LEU A 104 3.42 -5.33 9.60
CA LEU A 104 4.28 -5.49 8.43
C LEU A 104 4.75 -4.15 7.86
N GLY A 105 3.85 -3.16 7.78
CA GLY A 105 4.17 -1.84 7.24
C GLY A 105 5.27 -1.14 8.02
N GLN A 106 5.20 -1.15 9.35
CA GLN A 106 6.26 -0.57 10.17
C GLN A 106 7.56 -1.36 10.06
N ALA A 107 7.50 -2.68 10.00
CA ALA A 107 8.69 -3.51 9.82
C ALA A 107 9.41 -3.18 8.49
N LEU A 108 8.68 -3.06 7.39
CA LEU A 108 9.25 -2.66 6.11
C LEU A 108 9.81 -1.22 6.15
N ARG A 109 9.11 -0.27 6.77
CA ARG A 109 9.60 1.11 6.92
C ARG A 109 10.91 1.16 7.70
N SER A 110 11.01 0.42 8.81
CA SER A 110 12.25 0.30 9.59
C SER A 110 13.38 -0.31 8.76
N GLY A 111 13.08 -1.34 7.96
CA GLY A 111 14.03 -1.94 7.03
C GLY A 111 14.47 -0.97 5.92
N PHE A 112 13.55 -0.25 5.29
CA PHE A 112 13.87 0.74 4.24
C PHE A 112 14.74 1.88 4.78
N SER A 113 14.40 2.44 5.93
CA SER A 113 15.17 3.53 6.53
C SER A 113 16.58 3.11 6.93
N SER A 114 16.77 1.84 7.29
CA SER A 114 18.06 1.28 7.68
C SER A 114 18.86 0.73 6.50
N SER A 115 18.28 0.61 5.32
CA SER A 115 18.93 0.08 4.11
C SER A 115 19.95 1.05 3.54
N ARG A 116 21.07 0.52 3.02
CA ARG A 116 22.16 1.28 2.39
C ARG A 116 22.28 0.99 0.89
N GLY A 117 21.60 -0.07 0.43
CA GLY A 117 21.71 -0.57 -0.94
C GLY A 117 21.27 0.41 -2.00
N ASP A 118 21.90 0.29 -3.17
CA ASP A 118 21.44 0.93 -4.40
C ASP A 118 20.10 0.33 -4.84
N TYR A 119 19.91 -0.96 -4.52
CA TYR A 119 18.65 -1.68 -4.64
C TYR A 119 18.20 -2.21 -3.29
N VAL A 120 16.90 -2.17 -3.04
CA VAL A 120 16.29 -2.76 -1.83
C VAL A 120 15.31 -3.82 -2.28
N ILE A 121 15.40 -5.03 -1.70
CA ILE A 121 14.48 -6.12 -2.00
C ILE A 121 13.77 -6.54 -0.74
N THR A 122 12.47 -6.67 -0.80
CA THR A 122 11.63 -7.21 0.29
C THR A 122 11.31 -8.67 0.02
N LEU A 123 11.44 -9.51 1.05
CA LEU A 123 11.22 -10.95 0.98
C LEU A 123 10.49 -11.45 2.22
N ASP A 124 9.63 -12.46 2.06
CA ASP A 124 9.06 -13.20 3.18
C ASP A 124 10.08 -14.18 3.74
N VAL A 125 10.19 -14.26 5.07
CA VAL A 125 11.10 -15.21 5.75
C VAL A 125 10.70 -16.66 5.52
N ASP A 126 9.44 -16.94 5.17
CA ASP A 126 8.90 -18.29 4.95
C ASP A 126 9.31 -18.93 3.61
N MET A 127 10.04 -18.18 2.75
CA MET A 127 10.45 -18.62 1.42
C MET A 127 9.30 -19.11 0.54
N SER A 128 8.14 -18.49 0.64
CA SER A 128 7.03 -18.74 -0.28
C SER A 128 7.38 -18.42 -1.74
N TYR A 129 8.39 -17.59 -1.94
CA TYR A 129 9.09 -17.40 -3.20
C TYR A 129 10.53 -17.89 -3.08
N SER A 130 11.01 -18.60 -4.11
CA SER A 130 12.39 -19.07 -4.17
C SER A 130 13.39 -17.91 -4.14
N PRO A 131 14.57 -18.04 -3.51
CA PRO A 131 15.62 -17.02 -3.49
C PRO A 131 16.06 -16.54 -4.88
N GLU A 132 15.91 -17.36 -5.92
CA GLU A 132 16.25 -17.02 -7.32
C GLU A 132 15.45 -15.79 -7.83
N TYR A 133 14.30 -15.49 -7.23
CA TYR A 133 13.56 -14.28 -7.57
C TYR A 133 14.32 -13.01 -7.24
N VAL A 134 15.26 -13.02 -6.29
CA VAL A 134 16.17 -11.90 -6.04
C VAL A 134 16.96 -11.55 -7.30
N GLY A 135 17.60 -12.54 -7.92
CA GLY A 135 18.37 -12.33 -9.16
C GLY A 135 17.50 -11.88 -10.34
N ARG A 136 16.30 -12.48 -10.49
CA ARG A 136 15.35 -12.09 -11.54
C ARG A 136 14.83 -10.66 -11.37
N LEU A 137 14.54 -10.26 -10.15
CA LEU A 137 14.10 -8.89 -9.82
C LEU A 137 15.23 -7.89 -10.06
N LEU A 138 16.48 -8.23 -9.67
CA LEU A 138 17.65 -7.39 -9.91
C LEU A 138 17.94 -7.23 -11.41
N ALA A 139 17.86 -8.29 -12.18
CA ALA A 139 18.03 -8.24 -13.63
C ALA A 139 16.98 -7.30 -14.25
N LYS A 140 15.71 -7.46 -13.88
CA LYS A 140 14.61 -6.66 -14.44
C LYS A 140 14.71 -5.18 -14.06
N ILE A 141 15.00 -4.86 -12.80
CA ILE A 141 15.09 -3.46 -12.34
C ILE A 141 16.28 -2.75 -12.98
N THR A 142 17.39 -3.45 -13.17
CA THR A 142 18.60 -2.92 -13.82
C THR A 142 18.39 -2.67 -15.31
N GLU A 143 17.77 -3.63 -16.01
CA GLU A 143 17.44 -3.56 -17.44
C GLU A 143 16.48 -2.41 -17.72
N THR A 144 15.37 -2.34 -16.99
CA THR A 144 14.27 -1.41 -17.28
C THR A 144 14.46 -0.04 -16.63
N LYS A 145 15.41 0.09 -15.68
CA LYS A 145 15.58 1.27 -14.81
C LYS A 145 14.27 1.64 -14.09
N ALA A 146 13.42 0.65 -13.85
CA ALA A 146 12.19 0.82 -13.09
C ALA A 146 12.50 1.25 -11.64
N LYS A 147 11.58 1.95 -11.02
CA LYS A 147 11.71 2.31 -9.60
C LYS A 147 11.20 1.21 -8.67
N ILE A 148 10.31 0.35 -9.18
CA ILE A 148 9.77 -0.82 -8.48
C ILE A 148 9.61 -1.96 -9.49
N VAL A 149 10.00 -3.16 -9.10
CA VAL A 149 9.67 -4.41 -9.81
C VAL A 149 9.04 -5.38 -8.83
N ALA A 150 7.84 -5.87 -9.13
CA ALA A 150 7.10 -6.80 -8.29
C ALA A 150 7.14 -8.22 -8.86
N ALA A 151 7.29 -9.22 -7.98
CA ALA A 151 7.08 -10.62 -8.32
C ALA A 151 5.59 -10.94 -8.25
N SER A 152 4.97 -11.29 -9.38
CA SER A 152 3.53 -11.50 -9.48
C SER A 152 3.18 -12.93 -9.88
N PRO A 153 2.44 -13.65 -9.05
CA PRO A 153 1.89 -14.96 -9.43
C PRO A 153 0.68 -14.83 -10.36
N TYR A 154 0.19 -13.61 -10.60
CA TYR A 154 -0.95 -13.30 -11.46
C TYR A 154 -0.55 -12.72 -12.82
N ALA A 155 0.73 -12.41 -13.02
CA ALA A 155 1.26 -12.00 -14.31
C ALA A 155 1.23 -13.20 -15.30
N GLU A 156 1.25 -12.91 -16.58
CA GLU A 156 1.32 -13.93 -17.62
C GLU A 156 2.56 -14.82 -17.41
N GLY A 157 2.36 -16.14 -17.28
CA GLY A 157 3.40 -17.09 -16.90
C GLY A 157 3.66 -17.20 -15.39
N GLY A 158 2.88 -16.54 -14.53
CA GLY A 158 2.90 -16.72 -13.09
C GLY A 158 2.09 -17.93 -12.64
N GLU A 159 2.46 -18.52 -11.52
CA GLU A 159 1.83 -19.74 -11.00
C GLU A 159 1.53 -19.66 -9.51
N LEU A 160 0.46 -20.36 -9.10
CA LEU A 160 0.02 -20.50 -7.71
C LEU A 160 -0.08 -21.97 -7.36
N SER A 161 0.70 -22.44 -6.37
CA SER A 161 0.64 -23.81 -5.88
C SER A 161 0.08 -23.89 -4.47
N ASP A 162 -0.84 -24.86 -4.25
CA ASP A 162 -1.39 -25.23 -2.94
C ASP A 162 -2.15 -24.11 -2.18
N VAL A 163 -2.58 -23.05 -2.88
CA VAL A 163 -3.38 -21.98 -2.29
C VAL A 163 -4.84 -22.45 -2.12
N PRO A 164 -5.45 -22.34 -0.92
CA PRO A 164 -6.86 -22.65 -0.71
C PRO A 164 -7.74 -21.88 -1.69
N TRP A 165 -8.71 -22.55 -2.33
CA TRP A 165 -9.53 -21.99 -3.40
C TRP A 165 -10.21 -20.66 -3.03
N MET A 166 -10.76 -20.56 -1.82
CA MET A 166 -11.42 -19.34 -1.33
C MET A 166 -10.44 -18.16 -1.22
N ARG A 167 -9.21 -18.42 -0.77
CA ARG A 167 -8.17 -17.40 -0.67
C ARG A 167 -7.67 -16.99 -2.05
N ARG A 168 -7.52 -17.96 -2.96
CA ARG A 168 -7.17 -17.70 -4.37
C ARG A 168 -8.21 -16.80 -5.03
N THR A 169 -9.49 -17.17 -4.93
CA THR A 169 -10.61 -16.41 -5.52
C THR A 169 -10.64 -15.00 -4.96
N LEU A 170 -10.54 -14.86 -3.63
CA LEU A 170 -10.54 -13.55 -2.96
C LEU A 170 -9.34 -12.69 -3.37
N SER A 171 -8.15 -13.28 -3.43
CA SER A 171 -6.93 -12.57 -3.85
C SER A 171 -6.99 -12.14 -5.32
N VAL A 172 -7.49 -13.00 -6.20
CA VAL A 172 -7.72 -12.66 -7.63
C VAL A 172 -8.73 -11.51 -7.75
N TRP A 173 -9.86 -11.59 -7.04
CA TRP A 173 -10.86 -10.53 -7.03
C TRP A 173 -10.30 -9.21 -6.49
N ALA A 174 -9.57 -9.25 -5.38
CA ALA A 174 -8.95 -8.07 -4.79
C ALA A 174 -7.94 -7.42 -5.75
N ASN A 175 -7.03 -8.21 -6.32
CA ASN A 175 -6.04 -7.69 -7.27
C ASN A 175 -6.72 -7.20 -8.57
N ARG A 176 -7.73 -7.90 -9.09
CA ARG A 176 -8.47 -7.47 -10.28
C ARG A 176 -9.26 -6.18 -10.02
N PHE A 177 -9.89 -6.07 -8.84
CA PHE A 177 -10.54 -4.83 -8.40
C PHE A 177 -9.52 -3.69 -8.31
N LEU A 178 -8.38 -3.91 -7.64
CA LEU A 178 -7.32 -2.93 -7.50
C LEU A 178 -6.70 -2.56 -8.87
N SER A 179 -6.49 -3.51 -9.78
CA SER A 179 -5.96 -3.24 -11.13
C SER A 179 -6.94 -2.44 -11.99
N LEU A 180 -8.24 -2.74 -11.91
CA LEU A 180 -9.29 -1.93 -12.56
C LEU A 180 -9.33 -0.50 -12.02
N THR A 181 -8.95 -0.31 -10.75
CA THR A 181 -8.91 1.00 -10.10
C THR A 181 -7.60 1.74 -10.31
N SER A 182 -6.50 1.04 -10.59
CA SER A 182 -5.23 1.66 -10.97
C SER A 182 -5.15 1.80 -12.49
N ARG A 183 -4.55 2.88 -12.98
CA ARG A 183 -4.26 3.05 -14.43
C ARG A 183 -3.05 2.22 -14.88
N SER A 184 -2.55 1.32 -14.05
CA SER A 184 -1.39 0.48 -14.33
C SER A 184 -1.86 -0.91 -14.77
N ASN A 185 -1.14 -1.51 -15.73
CA ASN A 185 -1.34 -2.91 -16.15
C ASN A 185 -0.75 -3.91 -15.15
N LEU A 186 -0.67 -3.54 -13.85
CA LEU A 186 -0.12 -4.42 -12.81
C LEU A 186 -1.15 -5.46 -12.40
N SER A 187 -0.72 -6.70 -12.36
CA SER A 187 -1.53 -7.85 -11.97
C SER A 187 -1.53 -8.09 -10.46
N THR A 188 -0.52 -7.58 -9.72
CA THR A 188 -0.45 -7.64 -8.26
C THR A 188 -0.11 -6.31 -7.61
N LEU A 189 -0.94 -5.89 -6.67
CA LEU A 189 -0.71 -4.69 -5.86
C LEU A 189 -0.44 -5.00 -4.40
N THR A 190 -0.74 -6.23 -3.97
CA THR A 190 -0.64 -6.67 -2.56
C THR A 190 0.58 -7.54 -2.27
N GLY A 191 1.27 -8.05 -3.30
CA GLY A 191 2.47 -8.89 -3.15
C GLY A 191 3.59 -8.14 -2.43
N MET A 192 4.29 -8.81 -1.50
CA MET A 192 5.38 -8.22 -0.74
C MET A 192 6.73 -8.35 -1.44
N VAL A 193 6.96 -9.42 -2.21
CA VAL A 193 8.26 -9.67 -2.85
C VAL A 193 8.47 -8.71 -4.02
N ARG A 194 9.36 -7.74 -3.80
CA ARG A 194 9.64 -6.63 -4.72
C ARG A 194 11.08 -6.17 -4.65
N ALA A 195 11.58 -5.68 -5.76
CA ALA A 195 12.80 -4.86 -5.81
C ALA A 195 12.44 -3.39 -5.99
N TYR A 196 13.21 -2.55 -5.34
CA TYR A 196 13.08 -1.10 -5.36
C TYR A 196 14.42 -0.45 -5.70
N ASP A 197 14.39 0.65 -6.42
CA ASP A 197 15.48 1.62 -6.41
C ASP A 197 15.66 2.14 -4.98
N GLY A 198 16.85 1.96 -4.40
CA GLY A 198 17.09 2.24 -2.98
C GLY A 198 16.88 3.71 -2.61
N ARG A 199 17.30 4.65 -3.46
CA ARG A 199 17.09 6.10 -3.23
C ARG A 199 15.61 6.42 -3.30
N PHE A 200 14.92 5.84 -4.28
CA PHE A 200 13.49 6.06 -4.46
C PHE A 200 12.66 5.58 -3.27
N VAL A 201 12.84 4.33 -2.82
CA VAL A 201 12.04 3.80 -1.70
C VAL A 201 12.29 4.55 -0.38
N ARG A 202 13.53 4.97 -0.12
CA ARG A 202 13.87 5.78 1.05
C ARG A 202 13.31 7.20 1.00
N SER A 203 13.03 7.72 -0.21
CA SER A 203 12.39 9.03 -0.40
C SER A 203 10.87 9.00 -0.29
N LEU A 204 10.26 7.80 -0.28
CA LEU A 204 8.81 7.68 -0.12
C LEU A 204 8.41 7.88 1.35
N ASP A 205 7.53 8.85 1.60
CA ASP A 205 6.91 9.02 2.92
C ASP A 205 5.80 7.98 3.09
N LEU A 206 6.17 6.74 3.47
CA LEU A 206 5.23 5.64 3.70
C LEU A 206 4.67 5.75 5.12
N ARG A 207 3.36 5.52 5.29
CA ARG A 207 2.66 5.68 6.58
C ARG A 207 1.91 4.45 7.05
N SER A 208 1.55 3.56 6.14
CA SER A 208 0.82 2.35 6.47
C SER A 208 1.58 1.48 7.47
N MET A 209 0.86 0.95 8.46
CA MET A 209 1.42 0.08 9.49
C MET A 209 1.23 -1.41 9.16
N GLY A 210 0.24 -1.74 8.35
CA GLY A 210 -0.14 -3.11 8.00
C GLY A 210 0.27 -3.52 6.58
N MET A 211 -0.45 -4.50 6.03
CA MET A 211 -0.23 -5.01 4.66
C MET A 211 -0.59 -3.99 3.57
N ASP A 212 -1.31 -2.96 3.92
CA ASP A 212 -1.66 -1.80 3.09
C ASP A 212 -0.44 -0.97 2.65
N ILE A 213 0.75 -1.19 3.23
CA ILE A 213 2.00 -0.60 2.76
C ILE A 213 2.32 -1.00 1.31
N ASN A 214 1.96 -2.22 0.90
CA ASN A 214 2.24 -2.69 -0.44
C ASN A 214 1.47 -1.91 -1.52
N PRO A 215 0.12 -1.77 -1.44
CA PRO A 215 -0.61 -0.89 -2.34
C PRO A 215 -0.25 0.59 -2.15
N GLU A 216 0.04 1.08 -0.93
CA GLU A 216 0.49 2.46 -0.70
C GLU A 216 1.76 2.78 -1.49
N THR A 217 2.74 1.88 -1.47
CA THR A 217 4.01 2.06 -2.17
C THR A 217 3.80 2.20 -3.68
N ILE A 218 2.97 1.33 -4.28
CA ILE A 218 2.63 1.41 -5.70
C ILE A 218 1.85 2.68 -6.00
N TYR A 219 0.88 3.04 -5.18
CA TYR A 219 0.08 4.25 -5.37
C TYR A 219 0.95 5.51 -5.38
N LYS A 220 1.87 5.66 -4.41
CA LYS A 220 2.79 6.79 -4.35
C LYS A 220 3.78 6.79 -5.52
N ALA A 221 4.25 5.62 -5.94
CA ALA A 221 5.08 5.50 -7.14
C ALA A 221 4.33 5.99 -8.39
N MET A 222 3.05 5.63 -8.55
CA MET A 222 2.22 6.08 -9.66
C MET A 222 1.97 7.59 -9.63
N LEU A 223 1.73 8.17 -8.45
CA LEU A 223 1.60 9.63 -8.30
C LEU A 223 2.87 10.35 -8.77
N LEU A 224 4.04 9.81 -8.45
CA LEU A 224 5.33 10.34 -8.89
C LEU A 224 5.69 9.97 -10.34
N ARG A 225 4.78 9.35 -11.10
CA ARG A 225 4.98 8.86 -12.47
C ARG A 225 6.22 7.95 -12.59
N ALA A 226 6.53 7.23 -11.51
CA ALA A 226 7.63 6.29 -11.49
C ALA A 226 7.28 5.04 -12.30
N ARG A 227 8.27 4.50 -13.03
CA ARG A 227 8.10 3.26 -13.77
C ARG A 227 8.01 2.08 -12.79
N VAL A 228 6.94 1.30 -12.90
CA VAL A 228 6.68 0.07 -12.13
C VAL A 228 6.51 -1.08 -13.10
N GLU A 229 7.21 -2.18 -12.86
CA GLU A 229 7.21 -3.38 -13.70
C GLU A 229 6.84 -4.61 -12.87
N GLU A 230 6.50 -5.70 -13.54
CA GLU A 230 6.27 -7.00 -12.92
C GLU A 230 7.09 -8.08 -13.60
N ILE A 231 7.43 -9.12 -12.84
CA ILE A 231 7.93 -10.37 -13.36
C ILE A 231 6.99 -11.52 -12.98
N PRO A 232 6.75 -12.51 -13.86
CA PRO A 232 5.99 -13.69 -13.51
C PRO A 232 6.73 -14.48 -12.43
N ALA A 233 5.97 -14.93 -11.42
CA ALA A 233 6.52 -15.62 -10.28
C ALA A 233 5.66 -16.81 -9.87
N HIS A 234 6.28 -17.82 -9.29
CA HIS A 234 5.63 -18.98 -8.70
C HIS A 234 5.55 -18.79 -7.18
N LEU A 235 4.33 -18.69 -6.65
CA LEU A 235 4.05 -18.65 -5.23
C LEU A 235 3.72 -20.06 -4.73
N ASP A 236 4.60 -20.61 -3.89
CA ASP A 236 4.39 -21.90 -3.22
C ASP A 236 3.82 -21.67 -1.82
N TRP A 237 2.59 -22.13 -1.60
CA TRP A 237 1.89 -21.97 -0.31
C TRP A 237 2.16 -23.13 0.68
N ARG A 238 2.89 -24.17 0.29
CA ARG A 238 3.17 -25.34 1.14
C ARG A 238 3.87 -25.01 2.46
N PRO A 239 4.87 -24.11 2.51
CA PRO A 239 5.50 -23.72 3.77
C PRO A 239 4.53 -23.12 4.77
N GLN A 240 3.65 -22.22 4.31
CA GLN A 240 2.65 -21.56 5.16
C GLN A 240 1.58 -22.53 5.67
N ARG A 241 1.22 -23.55 4.89
CA ARG A 241 0.24 -24.58 5.28
C ARG A 241 0.72 -25.42 6.46
N LYS A 242 2.03 -25.71 6.54
CA LYS A 242 2.64 -26.44 7.65
C LYS A 242 2.71 -25.60 8.93
N ALA A 243 2.89 -24.29 8.81
CA ALA A 243 2.94 -23.35 9.92
C ALA A 243 1.53 -22.89 10.40
N ALA A 244 0.52 -22.91 9.54
CA ALA A 244 -0.83 -22.40 9.80
C ALA A 244 -1.70 -23.40 10.60
N ARG A 245 -1.28 -23.79 11.79
CA ARG A 245 -2.18 -24.33 12.80
C ARG A 245 -2.99 -23.18 13.41
N ARG A 246 -4.28 -23.05 12.97
CA ARG A 246 -5.32 -22.16 13.50
C ARG A 246 -5.19 -20.67 13.19
N THR A 247 -5.50 -20.26 11.98
CA THR A 247 -5.91 -18.85 11.73
C THR A 247 -7.39 -18.71 12.05
N SER A 248 -7.72 -17.88 13.03
CA SER A 248 -9.12 -17.51 13.35
C SER A 248 -9.79 -16.87 12.13
N SER A 249 -11.05 -17.23 11.84
CA SER A 249 -11.83 -16.64 10.73
C SER A 249 -11.92 -15.11 10.82
N MET A 250 -11.82 -14.57 12.03
CA MET A 250 -11.80 -13.13 12.32
C MET A 250 -10.53 -12.43 11.77
N LYS A 251 -9.37 -13.12 11.75
CA LYS A 251 -8.13 -12.58 11.12
C LYS A 251 -8.29 -12.50 9.60
N VAL A 252 -8.93 -13.50 9.00
CA VAL A 252 -9.23 -13.51 7.55
C VAL A 252 -10.18 -12.36 7.18
N ALA A 253 -11.27 -12.17 7.94
CA ALA A 253 -12.22 -11.08 7.70
C ALA A 253 -11.54 -9.69 7.82
N ARG A 254 -10.67 -9.49 8.83
CA ARG A 254 -9.89 -8.26 8.98
C ARG A 254 -8.94 -8.03 7.80
N GLN A 255 -8.30 -9.09 7.30
CA GLN A 255 -7.40 -9.01 6.15
C GLN A 255 -8.15 -8.68 4.86
N ILE A 256 -9.34 -9.23 4.66
CA ILE A 256 -10.24 -8.90 3.56
C ILE A 256 -10.64 -7.42 3.63
N MET A 257 -11.05 -6.95 4.81
CA MET A 257 -11.41 -5.55 5.01
C MET A 257 -10.24 -4.62 4.73
N SER A 258 -9.02 -4.96 5.16
CA SER A 258 -7.80 -4.19 4.86
C SER A 258 -7.56 -4.09 3.35
N VAL A 259 -7.71 -5.19 2.61
CA VAL A 259 -7.54 -5.20 1.14
C VAL A 259 -8.63 -4.38 0.44
N LEU A 260 -9.89 -4.48 0.88
CA LEU A 260 -10.98 -3.65 0.35
C LEU A 260 -10.74 -2.16 0.62
N LEU A 261 -10.28 -1.82 1.84
CA LEU A 261 -9.91 -0.46 2.19
C LEU A 261 -8.71 0.05 1.39
N SER A 262 -7.76 -0.83 1.03
CA SER A 262 -6.64 -0.46 0.14
C SER A 262 -7.11 -0.01 -1.24
N GLY A 263 -8.22 -0.56 -1.76
CA GLY A 263 -8.88 -0.08 -2.98
C GLY A 263 -9.34 1.38 -2.87
N PHE A 264 -9.59 1.86 -1.65
CA PHE A 264 -9.95 3.24 -1.38
C PHE A 264 -8.85 4.24 -1.74
N PHE A 265 -7.57 3.86 -1.62
CA PHE A 265 -6.45 4.72 -2.04
C PHE A 265 -6.45 5.00 -3.55
N PHE A 266 -6.84 4.02 -4.36
CA PHE A 266 -6.81 4.19 -5.82
C PHE A 266 -8.02 4.90 -6.39
N ARG A 267 -9.24 4.50 -5.98
CA ARG A 267 -10.50 5.10 -6.47
C ARG A 267 -11.60 5.06 -5.40
N PRO A 268 -11.50 5.90 -4.39
CA PRO A 268 -12.47 5.92 -3.27
C PRO A 268 -13.91 6.15 -3.73
N PHE A 269 -14.10 6.91 -4.81
CA PHE A 269 -15.42 7.22 -5.35
C PHE A 269 -16.17 6.00 -5.92
N MET A 270 -15.46 4.97 -6.42
CA MET A 270 -16.12 3.78 -6.98
C MET A 270 -16.90 2.99 -5.93
N LEU A 271 -16.46 2.98 -4.68
CA LEU A 271 -17.15 2.30 -3.57
C LEU A 271 -18.50 2.92 -3.24
N PHE A 272 -18.67 4.20 -3.52
CA PHE A 272 -19.90 4.93 -3.25
C PHE A 272 -20.70 5.20 -4.53
N LEU A 273 -20.03 5.58 -5.61
CA LEU A 273 -20.69 5.98 -6.85
C LEU A 273 -21.41 4.81 -7.55
N LEU A 274 -20.76 3.64 -7.64
CA LEU A 274 -21.35 2.48 -8.29
C LEU A 274 -22.62 1.98 -7.57
N PRO A 275 -22.62 1.68 -6.26
CA PRO A 275 -23.84 1.28 -5.57
C PRO A 275 -24.84 2.44 -5.50
N GLY A 276 -24.41 3.69 -5.44
CA GLY A 276 -25.28 4.86 -5.51
C GLY A 276 -26.02 4.95 -6.84
N CYS A 277 -25.34 4.75 -7.97
CA CYS A 277 -25.98 4.72 -9.30
C CYS A 277 -26.93 3.53 -9.45
N ALA A 278 -26.54 2.34 -8.98
CA ALA A 278 -27.40 1.17 -9.00
C ALA A 278 -28.69 1.39 -8.19
N LEU A 279 -28.55 1.98 -7.00
CA LEU A 279 -29.67 2.31 -6.13
C LEU A 279 -30.55 3.43 -6.71
N LEU A 280 -29.95 4.38 -7.45
CA LEU A 280 -30.70 5.41 -8.17
C LEU A 280 -31.57 4.81 -9.28
N LEU A 281 -31.03 3.87 -10.06
CA LEU A 281 -31.80 3.15 -11.07
C LEU A 281 -32.95 2.36 -10.45
N PHE A 282 -32.70 1.68 -9.33
CA PHE A 282 -33.73 0.99 -8.58
C PHE A 282 -34.80 1.97 -8.05
N SER A 283 -34.37 3.10 -7.53
CA SER A 283 -35.27 4.16 -7.07
C SER A 283 -36.12 4.72 -8.21
N LEU A 284 -35.55 4.97 -9.37
CA LEU A 284 -36.31 5.41 -10.55
C LEU A 284 -37.38 4.38 -10.95
N TYR A 285 -37.03 3.11 -10.91
CA TYR A 285 -37.98 2.04 -11.19
C TYR A 285 -39.15 2.05 -10.19
N THR A 286 -38.87 2.07 -8.88
CA THR A 286 -39.91 2.06 -7.85
C THR A 286 -40.78 3.33 -7.87
N ASN A 287 -40.14 4.51 -8.07
CA ASN A 287 -40.88 5.77 -8.19
C ASN A 287 -41.75 5.83 -9.46
N THR A 288 -41.33 5.21 -10.56
CA THR A 288 -42.19 5.09 -11.76
C THR A 288 -43.48 4.35 -11.43
N TRP A 289 -43.43 3.25 -10.67
CA TRP A 289 -44.60 2.54 -10.18
C TRP A 289 -45.47 3.41 -9.25
N MET A 290 -44.85 4.19 -8.39
CA MET A 290 -45.53 5.17 -7.52
C MET A 290 -46.35 6.16 -8.37
N PHE A 291 -45.75 6.73 -9.42
CA PHE A 291 -46.46 7.64 -10.32
C PHE A 291 -47.59 6.95 -11.10
N ILE A 292 -47.39 5.70 -11.54
CA ILE A 292 -48.46 4.91 -12.21
C ILE A 292 -49.63 4.73 -11.26
N HIS A 293 -49.39 4.37 -10.00
CA HIS A 293 -50.47 4.23 -9.01
C HIS A 293 -51.17 5.56 -8.70
N PHE A 294 -50.41 6.65 -8.59
CA PHE A 294 -50.94 7.99 -8.43
C PHE A 294 -51.87 8.37 -9.60
N PHE A 295 -51.41 8.26 -10.85
CA PHE A 295 -52.19 8.63 -12.01
C PHE A 295 -53.44 7.72 -12.18
N ARG A 296 -53.35 6.45 -11.82
CA ARG A 296 -54.50 5.54 -11.80
C ARG A 296 -55.57 6.04 -10.82
N GLN A 297 -55.21 6.38 -9.60
CA GLN A 297 -56.14 6.93 -8.62
C GLN A 297 -56.66 8.31 -9.01
N TYR A 298 -55.79 9.16 -9.54
CA TYR A 298 -56.17 10.49 -10.02
C TYR A 298 -57.24 10.47 -11.10
N ARG A 299 -57.20 9.48 -12.03
CA ARG A 299 -58.20 9.30 -13.06
C ARG A 299 -59.57 8.88 -12.52
N VAL A 300 -59.61 8.12 -11.44
CA VAL A 300 -60.83 7.61 -10.83
C VAL A 300 -61.56 8.70 -10.01
N LEU A 301 -60.80 9.61 -9.38
CA LEU A 301 -61.33 10.65 -8.49
C LEU A 301 -61.88 11.88 -9.26
N THR A 302 -62.93 11.66 -10.09
CA THR A 302 -63.54 12.72 -10.89
C THR A 302 -64.48 13.64 -10.11
N GLN A 303 -64.86 13.28 -8.88
CA GLN A 303 -65.75 14.06 -8.00
C GLN A 303 -65.17 15.34 -7.47
N TYR A 304 -63.83 15.52 -7.53
CA TYR A 304 -63.16 16.72 -7.08
C TYR A 304 -62.87 17.62 -8.30
N SER A 305 -63.40 18.83 -8.31
CA SER A 305 -63.21 19.78 -9.41
C SER A 305 -61.90 20.55 -9.33
N TRP A 306 -61.34 20.73 -8.12
CA TRP A 306 -60.11 21.47 -7.94
C TRP A 306 -58.88 20.53 -8.02
N PHE A 307 -57.88 20.98 -8.77
CA PHE A 307 -56.71 20.18 -9.08
C PHE A 307 -55.92 19.69 -7.85
N LEU A 308 -55.69 20.63 -6.88
CA LEU A 308 -54.89 20.30 -5.71
C LEU A 308 -55.58 19.30 -4.78
N ASP A 309 -56.91 19.44 -4.58
CA ASP A 309 -57.68 18.51 -3.76
C ASP A 309 -57.69 17.12 -4.40
N ARG A 310 -57.94 17.06 -5.70
CA ARG A 310 -57.89 15.80 -6.45
C ARG A 310 -56.55 15.11 -6.40
N ALA A 311 -55.44 15.88 -6.52
CA ALA A 311 -54.08 15.36 -6.39
C ALA A 311 -53.81 14.87 -4.96
N SER A 312 -54.16 15.62 -3.94
CA SER A 312 -53.97 15.23 -2.54
C SER A 312 -54.71 13.94 -2.18
N PHE A 313 -55.99 13.82 -2.55
CA PHE A 313 -56.76 12.59 -2.36
C PHE A 313 -56.23 11.43 -3.18
N ALA A 314 -55.72 11.65 -4.39
CA ALA A 314 -55.13 10.60 -5.22
C ALA A 314 -53.83 10.08 -4.61
N VAL A 315 -52.97 10.96 -4.01
CA VAL A 315 -51.79 10.53 -3.27
C VAL A 315 -52.16 9.69 -2.06
N GLY A 316 -53.13 10.16 -1.24
CA GLY A 316 -53.59 9.43 -0.06
C GLY A 316 -54.16 8.03 -0.42
N ALA A 317 -54.98 7.96 -1.45
CA ALA A 317 -55.56 6.68 -1.93
C ALA A 317 -54.48 5.74 -2.49
N ALA A 318 -53.53 6.26 -3.30
CA ALA A 318 -52.43 5.45 -3.82
C ALA A 318 -51.52 4.96 -2.69
N TYR A 319 -51.22 5.81 -1.70
CA TYR A 319 -50.42 5.43 -0.54
C TYR A 319 -51.08 4.36 0.33
N SER A 320 -52.38 4.50 0.63
CA SER A 320 -53.10 3.54 1.45
C SER A 320 -53.17 2.15 0.78
N GLN A 321 -53.19 2.12 -0.54
CA GLN A 321 -53.26 0.86 -1.31
C GLN A 321 -51.87 0.23 -1.53
N PHE A 322 -50.82 1.06 -1.72
CA PHE A 322 -49.46 0.62 -2.05
C PHE A 322 -48.38 1.33 -1.22
N PRO A 323 -48.39 1.28 0.12
CA PRO A 323 -47.50 2.07 0.97
C PRO A 323 -46.01 1.69 0.76
N HIS A 324 -45.72 0.42 0.47
CA HIS A 324 -44.36 -0.06 0.23
C HIS A 324 -43.69 0.63 -0.99
N THR A 325 -44.45 0.92 -2.06
CA THR A 325 -43.89 1.59 -3.25
C THR A 325 -43.42 3.00 -2.93
N PHE A 326 -44.17 3.74 -2.11
CA PHE A 326 -43.81 5.09 -1.68
C PHE A 326 -42.59 5.08 -0.74
N ILE A 327 -42.65 4.21 0.28
CA ILE A 327 -41.57 4.14 1.30
C ILE A 327 -40.26 3.67 0.65
N VAL A 328 -40.28 2.56 -0.09
CA VAL A 328 -39.09 2.00 -0.73
C VAL A 328 -38.54 2.94 -1.81
N GLY A 329 -39.44 3.58 -2.61
CA GLY A 329 -39.03 4.52 -3.64
C GLY A 329 -38.33 5.74 -3.08
N LEU A 330 -38.90 6.39 -2.06
CA LEU A 330 -38.30 7.58 -1.44
C LEU A 330 -37.04 7.26 -0.63
N MET A 331 -37.06 6.18 0.16
CA MET A 331 -35.88 5.78 0.93
C MET A 331 -34.71 5.41 0.02
N SER A 332 -34.97 4.66 -1.06
CA SER A 332 -33.90 4.32 -2.02
C SER A 332 -33.38 5.55 -2.76
N ALA A 333 -34.23 6.53 -3.09
CA ALA A 333 -33.81 7.82 -3.66
C ALA A 333 -32.86 8.57 -2.72
N MET A 334 -33.29 8.73 -1.46
CA MET A 334 -32.49 9.43 -0.45
C MET A 334 -31.13 8.77 -0.25
N LEU A 335 -31.10 7.44 -0.11
CA LEU A 335 -29.86 6.70 0.06
C LEU A 335 -28.97 6.76 -1.19
N ALA A 336 -29.54 6.73 -2.38
CA ALA A 336 -28.80 6.90 -3.64
C ALA A 336 -28.12 8.26 -3.72
N ILE A 337 -28.85 9.34 -3.40
CA ILE A 337 -28.30 10.70 -3.38
C ILE A 337 -27.17 10.81 -2.36
N GLN A 338 -27.34 10.24 -1.17
CA GLN A 338 -26.30 10.27 -0.13
C GLN A 338 -25.02 9.53 -0.59
N LEU A 339 -25.17 8.34 -1.19
CA LEU A 339 -24.03 7.59 -1.69
C LEU A 339 -23.32 8.31 -2.85
N ILE A 340 -24.05 8.90 -3.78
CA ILE A 340 -23.48 9.67 -4.89
C ILE A 340 -22.74 10.92 -4.35
N SER A 341 -23.33 11.64 -3.39
CA SER A 341 -22.70 12.79 -2.76
C SER A 341 -21.41 12.43 -2.06
N LEU A 342 -21.39 11.31 -1.30
CA LEU A 342 -20.18 10.78 -0.68
C LEU A 342 -19.13 10.39 -1.74
N GLY A 343 -19.55 9.83 -2.87
CA GLY A 343 -18.67 9.49 -3.99
C GLY A 343 -17.99 10.72 -4.59
N ILE A 344 -18.74 11.81 -4.78
CA ILE A 344 -18.20 13.08 -5.29
C ILE A 344 -17.22 13.69 -4.28
N LEU A 345 -17.58 13.69 -2.99
CA LEU A 345 -16.72 14.21 -1.91
C LEU A 345 -15.41 13.42 -1.80
N ALA A 346 -15.48 12.10 -1.94
CA ALA A 346 -14.32 11.22 -1.97
C ALA A 346 -13.41 11.51 -3.19
N LEU A 347 -13.99 11.85 -4.34
CA LEU A 347 -13.24 12.25 -5.52
C LEU A 347 -12.50 13.58 -5.32
N GLN A 348 -13.17 14.56 -4.73
CA GLN A 348 -12.57 15.86 -4.40
C GLN A 348 -11.42 15.68 -3.39
N SER A 349 -11.64 14.94 -2.31
CA SER A 349 -10.62 14.66 -1.29
C SER A 349 -9.38 13.99 -1.90
N LYS A 350 -9.57 13.06 -2.84
CA LYS A 350 -8.48 12.43 -3.56
C LYS A 350 -7.67 13.45 -4.37
N ARG A 351 -8.33 14.35 -5.12
CA ARG A 351 -7.64 15.38 -5.92
C ARG A 351 -6.81 16.31 -5.04
N TYR A 352 -7.37 16.79 -3.92
CA TYR A 352 -6.63 17.60 -2.96
C TYR A 352 -5.41 16.87 -2.38
N PHE A 353 -5.57 15.59 -2.06
CA PHE A 353 -4.45 14.78 -1.57
C PHE A 353 -3.33 14.67 -2.63
N GLU A 354 -3.68 14.41 -3.89
CA GLU A 354 -2.74 14.34 -5.00
C GLU A 354 -1.97 15.65 -5.18
N GLU A 355 -2.65 16.80 -5.12
CA GLU A 355 -2.03 18.13 -5.22
C GLU A 355 -1.08 18.42 -4.05
N ILE A 356 -1.52 18.17 -2.81
CA ILE A 356 -0.69 18.35 -1.61
C ILE A 356 0.53 17.43 -1.65
N PHE A 357 0.37 16.19 -2.10
CA PHE A 357 1.47 15.25 -2.22
C PHE A 357 2.50 15.71 -3.28
N HIS A 358 2.05 16.21 -4.42
CA HIS A 358 2.94 16.80 -5.43
C HIS A 358 3.70 18.02 -4.92
N LEU A 359 3.03 18.93 -4.25
CA LEU A 359 3.66 20.08 -3.60
C LEU A 359 4.72 19.65 -2.57
N GLY A 360 4.38 18.72 -1.68
CA GLY A 360 5.30 18.21 -0.67
C GLY A 360 6.53 17.53 -1.26
N THR A 361 6.36 16.75 -2.33
CA THR A 361 7.50 16.10 -3.02
C THR A 361 8.36 17.09 -3.79
N THR A 362 7.79 18.14 -4.35
CA THR A 362 8.55 19.20 -5.04
C THR A 362 9.41 19.98 -4.05
N ILE A 363 8.83 20.39 -2.91
CA ILE A 363 9.56 21.07 -1.83
C ILE A 363 10.69 20.17 -1.28
N TYR A 364 10.40 18.89 -1.06
CA TYR A 364 11.41 17.94 -0.58
C TYR A 364 12.58 17.81 -1.56
N ARG A 365 12.32 17.72 -2.88
CA ARG A 365 13.35 17.64 -3.92
C ARG A 365 14.19 18.90 -3.99
N SER A 366 13.58 20.09 -4.01
CA SER A 366 14.32 21.35 -4.03
C SER A 366 15.22 21.51 -2.81
N THR A 367 14.75 21.12 -1.62
CA THR A 367 15.56 21.15 -0.39
C THR A 367 16.73 20.14 -0.41
N GLN A 368 16.62 19.02 -1.13
CA GLN A 368 17.71 18.06 -1.29
C GLN A 368 18.74 18.55 -2.31
N GLU A 369 18.29 19.11 -3.43
CA GLU A 369 19.16 19.70 -4.46
C GLU A 369 19.98 20.86 -3.89
N GLU A 370 19.38 21.70 -3.06
CA GLU A 370 20.07 22.81 -2.37
C GLU A 370 21.14 22.33 -1.37
N LYS A 371 20.96 21.12 -0.79
CA LYS A 371 21.96 20.51 0.10
C LYS A 371 23.07 19.76 -0.63
N GLU A 372 22.85 19.35 -1.88
CA GLU A 372 23.83 18.66 -2.71
C GLU A 372 24.68 19.61 -3.57
N THR A 373 24.26 20.86 -3.75
CA THR A 373 25.13 21.91 -4.32
C THR A 373 26.12 22.35 -3.26
N PRO A 374 27.43 22.07 -3.44
CA PRO A 374 28.44 22.66 -2.55
C PRO A 374 28.34 24.18 -2.66
N HIS A 375 28.39 24.88 -1.54
CA HIS A 375 28.66 26.32 -1.55
C HIS A 375 30.04 26.50 -2.21
N ASP A 376 30.06 26.64 -3.52
CA ASP A 376 31.24 27.13 -4.22
C ASP A 376 31.54 28.51 -3.69
N CYS A 377 32.69 28.58 -3.03
CA CYS A 377 33.30 29.74 -2.49
C CYS A 377 33.19 30.90 -3.47
N HIS A 378 32.50 31.96 -3.06
CA HIS A 378 32.75 33.26 -3.66
C HIS A 378 34.25 33.56 -3.56
N PRO A 379 34.96 33.83 -4.67
CA PRO A 379 36.32 34.32 -4.55
C PRO A 379 36.32 35.65 -3.81
N PRO A 380 37.31 35.91 -2.92
CA PRO A 380 37.38 37.17 -2.21
C PRO A 380 37.53 38.30 -3.23
N LEU A 381 36.60 39.26 -3.17
CA LEU A 381 36.76 40.54 -3.90
C LEU A 381 38.05 41.22 -3.46
N SER A 382 39.12 41.01 -4.22
CA SER A 382 40.34 41.79 -4.09
C SER A 382 40.06 43.21 -4.62
N GLY A 383 39.53 44.06 -3.76
CA GLY A 383 39.48 45.50 -4.00
C GLY A 383 40.87 46.07 -3.97
N LYS A 384 41.38 46.39 -5.16
CA LYS A 384 42.51 47.36 -5.31
C LYS A 384 41.96 48.71 -4.89
N VAL A 385 42.43 49.14 -3.71
CA VAL A 385 42.37 50.57 -3.29
C VAL A 385 43.31 51.32 -4.27
N GLY A 386 42.77 52.07 -5.18
CA GLY A 386 43.52 53.02 -6.02
C GLY A 386 43.67 54.31 -5.24
N ASP A 387 44.91 54.66 -4.95
CA ASP A 387 45.32 55.99 -4.48
C ASP A 387 44.79 57.05 -5.45
N ILE A 388 44.07 58.00 -4.92
CA ILE A 388 43.87 59.31 -5.58
C ILE A 388 44.52 60.34 -4.65
N THR A 389 45.70 60.74 -5.03
CA THR A 389 46.34 62.00 -4.57
C THR A 389 45.89 63.14 -5.44
N VAL A 390 45.60 64.28 -4.76
CA VAL A 390 45.35 65.66 -5.12
C VAL A 390 43.88 66.05 -5.32
#